data_5a75dddadbd935180c1ca42a15212bc2
#
_entry.id   5a75dddadbd935180c1ca42a15212bc2
#
_cell.length_a   1.000
_cell.length_b   1.000
_cell.length_c   1.000
_cell.angle_alpha   90.00
_cell.angle_beta   90.00
_cell.angle_gamma   90.00
#
_symmetry.space_group_name_H-M   'P 1'
#
loop_
_entity.id
_entity.type
_entity.pdbx_description
1 polymer ?
#
loop_
_entity_poly.entity_id
_entity_poly.type
_entity_poly.pdbx_seq_one_letter_code
_entity_poly.pdbx_strand_id
1 'polypeptide(L)'
;MKEKAVGLWNRIATKENKQIAKNVLLILLVSRLFYIFIGCVTNSAFGNNITFAKMFLGGDADWYIKIAEKGYSLSGSIKPGDGQANWAFFPLFPVSIRLFKYIFFFLNYAQAGIFLSLIYVYIMGIFLVKTVRLYKPDRLGYFAVVLVYMGPYSFYLHCVYSETLFMMLIAVFFYYLKKEKGNINNYWISAAAAMLASCTRIVGVILVFPLVVRMYRDSYSGRISIKKFGLFVRDILCTPVRLLQIFICPAGIFVNMLHLYWVSGDAWAFRHVQAAWREDGAGYIGNMIWDFFNNIYAERYWIPLVVIMAIVVYIYMLKKGYYEE
;
A
#
# COMPACT_ATOMS: atom_id res chain seq x y z
N MET A 1 -2.35 34.09 -4.71
CA MET A 1 -1.66 32.79 -4.83
C MET A 1 -0.37 32.70 -4.02
N LYS A 2 0.53 33.70 -4.06
CA LYS A 2 1.81 33.69 -3.30
C LYS A 2 1.61 33.58 -1.78
N GLU A 3 0.68 34.30 -1.16
CA GLU A 3 0.45 34.24 0.29
C GLU A 3 -0.09 32.88 0.76
N LYS A 4 -0.98 32.23 -0.01
CA LYS A 4 -1.45 30.87 0.30
C LYS A 4 -0.33 29.82 0.18
N ALA A 5 0.56 29.98 -0.80
CA ALA A 5 1.75 29.12 -0.97
C ALA A 5 2.75 29.30 0.19
N VAL A 6 3.02 30.54 0.62
CA VAL A 6 3.88 30.85 1.77
C VAL A 6 3.28 30.31 3.07
N GLY A 7 1.98 30.48 3.28
CA GLY A 7 1.29 29.91 4.45
C GLY A 7 1.32 28.37 4.48
N LEU A 8 1.18 27.71 3.34
CA LEU A 8 1.32 26.26 3.21
C LEU A 8 2.75 25.81 3.49
N TRP A 9 3.74 26.53 2.92
CA TRP A 9 5.16 26.25 3.14
C TRP A 9 5.55 26.36 4.61
N ASN A 10 5.10 27.39 5.31
CA ASN A 10 5.36 27.57 6.74
C ASN A 10 4.74 26.48 7.61
N ARG A 11 3.57 25.94 7.24
CA ARG A 11 2.95 24.77 7.91
C ARG A 11 3.72 23.47 7.67
N ILE A 12 4.29 23.30 6.47
CA ILE A 12 5.08 22.10 6.12
C ILE A 12 6.50 22.21 6.70
N ALA A 13 7.09 23.40 6.73
CA ALA A 13 8.49 23.65 7.11
C ALA A 13 8.71 23.86 8.61
N THR A 14 7.80 23.36 9.48
CA THR A 14 8.02 23.43 10.93
C THR A 14 9.31 22.72 11.35
N LYS A 15 9.94 23.16 12.43
CA LYS A 15 11.15 22.53 12.99
C LYS A 15 10.94 21.03 13.22
N GLU A 16 9.76 20.66 13.70
CA GLU A 16 9.37 19.28 13.93
C GLU A 16 9.30 18.47 12.63
N ASN A 17 8.62 18.97 11.60
CA ASN A 17 8.52 18.28 10.31
C ASN A 17 9.89 18.08 9.65
N LYS A 18 10.78 19.06 9.75
CA LYS A 18 12.17 18.96 9.27
C LYS A 18 12.94 17.87 10.01
N GLN A 19 12.75 17.78 11.33
CA GLN A 19 13.40 16.75 12.14
C GLN A 19 12.87 15.35 11.80
N ILE A 20 11.54 15.18 11.61
CA ILE A 20 10.95 13.92 11.16
C ILE A 20 11.54 13.53 9.81
N ALA A 21 11.54 14.44 8.85
CA ALA A 21 12.05 14.20 7.50
C ALA A 21 13.52 13.75 7.53
N LYS A 22 14.37 14.45 8.31
CA LYS A 22 15.79 14.10 8.48
C LYS A 22 15.99 12.70 9.08
N ASN A 23 15.28 12.41 10.16
CA ASN A 23 15.44 11.11 10.84
C ASN A 23 14.91 9.95 10.00
N VAL A 24 13.78 10.13 9.31
CA VAL A 24 13.24 9.12 8.38
C VAL A 24 14.19 8.88 7.21
N LEU A 25 14.80 9.94 6.67
CA LEU A 25 15.82 9.79 5.62
C LEU A 25 17.02 8.99 6.10
N LEU A 26 17.51 9.27 7.32
CA LEU A 26 18.62 8.51 7.90
C LEU A 26 18.27 7.03 8.07
N ILE A 27 17.08 6.72 8.62
CA ILE A 27 16.61 5.34 8.78
C ILE A 27 16.49 4.65 7.41
N LEU A 28 15.97 5.36 6.39
CA LEU A 28 15.87 4.84 5.04
C LEU A 28 17.25 4.50 4.47
N LEU A 29 18.23 5.39 4.59
CA LEU A 29 19.59 5.15 4.10
C LEU A 29 20.24 3.95 4.80
N VAL A 30 20.12 3.88 6.13
CA VAL A 30 20.64 2.74 6.91
C VAL A 30 19.97 1.44 6.48
N SER A 31 18.64 1.42 6.31
CA SER A 31 17.92 0.23 5.86
C SER A 31 18.35 -0.21 4.45
N ARG A 32 18.65 0.72 3.55
CA ARG A 32 19.16 0.43 2.19
C ARG A 32 20.56 -0.16 2.24
N LEU A 33 21.45 0.41 3.04
CA LEU A 33 22.79 -0.13 3.23
C LEU A 33 22.75 -1.54 3.84
N PHE A 34 21.86 -1.76 4.80
CA PHE A 34 21.63 -3.08 5.39
C PHE A 34 21.14 -4.10 4.35
N TYR A 35 20.14 -3.72 3.55
CA TYR A 35 19.62 -4.58 2.48
C TYR A 35 20.71 -4.93 1.45
N ILE A 36 21.50 -3.95 1.02
CA ILE A 36 22.63 -4.16 0.10
C ILE A 36 23.66 -5.10 0.72
N PHE A 37 24.01 -4.88 1.99
CA PHE A 37 24.95 -5.73 2.72
C PHE A 37 24.47 -7.19 2.75
N ILE A 38 23.21 -7.43 3.15
CA ILE A 38 22.64 -8.79 3.15
C ILE A 38 22.66 -9.38 1.74
N GLY A 39 22.27 -8.60 0.72
CA GLY A 39 22.32 -9.04 -0.68
C GLY A 39 23.73 -9.42 -1.15
N CYS A 40 24.75 -8.66 -0.78
CA CYS A 40 26.15 -8.99 -1.08
C CYS A 40 26.63 -10.25 -0.37
N VAL A 41 26.30 -10.39 0.92
CA VAL A 41 26.67 -11.57 1.72
C VAL A 41 26.02 -12.84 1.17
N THR A 42 24.71 -12.80 0.89
CA THR A 42 23.98 -13.95 0.33
C THR A 42 24.47 -14.29 -1.07
N ASN A 43 24.75 -13.29 -1.92
CA ASN A 43 25.31 -13.48 -3.24
C ASN A 43 26.66 -14.20 -3.20
N SER A 44 27.54 -13.77 -2.28
CA SER A 44 28.84 -14.40 -2.07
C SER A 44 28.75 -15.81 -1.48
N ALA A 45 27.88 -16.00 -0.47
CA ALA A 45 27.73 -17.27 0.23
C ALA A 45 27.14 -18.39 -0.64
N PHE A 46 26.22 -18.05 -1.55
CA PHE A 46 25.54 -19.01 -2.42
C PHE A 46 26.06 -19.05 -3.85
N GLY A 47 27.15 -18.34 -4.16
CA GLY A 47 27.77 -18.33 -5.48
C GLY A 47 26.87 -17.72 -6.59
N ASN A 48 25.88 -16.94 -6.21
CA ASN A 48 24.97 -16.29 -7.16
C ASN A 48 25.64 -15.09 -7.82
N ASN A 49 25.63 -14.99 -9.14
CA ASN A 49 26.16 -13.83 -9.88
C ASN A 49 25.09 -12.74 -10.06
N ILE A 50 24.46 -12.31 -8.96
CA ILE A 50 23.43 -11.27 -8.99
C ILE A 50 24.12 -9.90 -9.03
N THR A 51 23.91 -9.13 -10.10
CA THR A 51 24.42 -7.77 -10.18
C THR A 51 23.71 -6.84 -9.19
N PHE A 52 24.36 -5.77 -8.75
CA PHE A 52 23.82 -4.77 -7.84
C PHE A 52 22.42 -4.28 -8.27
N ALA A 53 22.23 -3.99 -9.56
CA ALA A 53 20.93 -3.56 -10.09
C ALA A 53 19.84 -4.64 -9.93
N LYS A 54 20.17 -5.90 -10.11
CA LYS A 54 19.21 -7.02 -9.96
C LYS A 54 18.71 -7.21 -8.53
N MET A 55 19.41 -6.71 -7.52
CA MET A 55 18.93 -6.73 -6.13
C MET A 55 17.64 -5.92 -5.96
N PHE A 56 17.43 -4.87 -6.77
CA PHE A 56 16.26 -4.01 -6.74
C PHE A 56 15.22 -4.37 -7.80
N LEU A 57 15.56 -5.23 -8.74
CA LEU A 57 14.78 -5.58 -9.93
C LEU A 57 14.36 -7.07 -9.96
N GLY A 58 14.34 -7.73 -8.79
CA GLY A 58 13.91 -9.12 -8.71
C GLY A 58 12.40 -9.31 -8.86
N GLY A 59 11.97 -10.52 -9.22
CA GLY A 59 10.56 -10.94 -9.27
C GLY A 59 9.68 -10.07 -10.18
N ASP A 60 8.62 -9.49 -9.65
CA ASP A 60 7.61 -8.75 -10.41
C ASP A 60 8.05 -7.39 -10.95
N ALA A 61 9.25 -6.91 -10.58
CA ALA A 61 9.77 -5.62 -11.02
C ALA A 61 9.79 -5.47 -12.54
N ASP A 62 10.16 -6.54 -13.26
CA ASP A 62 10.20 -6.55 -14.71
C ASP A 62 8.83 -6.31 -15.36
N TRP A 63 7.75 -6.82 -14.74
CA TRP A 63 6.40 -6.60 -15.22
C TRP A 63 6.02 -5.13 -15.13
N TYR A 64 6.25 -4.49 -13.98
CA TYR A 64 5.96 -3.07 -13.79
C TYR A 64 6.77 -2.18 -14.73
N ILE A 65 8.05 -2.50 -14.94
CA ILE A 65 8.93 -1.76 -15.83
C ILE A 65 8.48 -1.91 -17.30
N LYS A 66 8.16 -3.13 -17.75
CA LYS A 66 7.65 -3.40 -19.10
C LYS A 66 6.32 -2.70 -19.36
N ILE A 67 5.39 -2.70 -18.38
CA ILE A 67 4.13 -1.96 -18.50
C ILE A 67 4.40 -0.44 -18.56
N ALA A 68 5.31 0.07 -17.75
CA ALA A 68 5.68 1.47 -17.79
C ALA A 68 6.28 1.88 -19.15
N GLU A 69 7.07 1.01 -19.79
CA GLU A 69 7.72 1.26 -21.07
C GLU A 69 6.78 1.04 -22.26
N LYS A 70 6.12 -0.13 -22.33
CA LYS A 70 5.40 -0.61 -23.52
C LYS A 70 3.87 -0.57 -23.38
N GLY A 71 3.36 -0.44 -22.14
CA GLY A 71 1.94 -0.56 -21.86
C GLY A 71 1.50 -2.00 -21.64
N TYR A 72 0.20 -2.19 -21.63
CA TYR A 72 -0.42 -3.50 -21.47
C TYR A 72 -0.43 -4.28 -22.78
N SER A 73 -0.31 -5.61 -22.70
CA SER A 73 -0.43 -6.50 -23.83
C SER A 73 -1.86 -6.42 -24.40
N LEU A 74 -1.97 -6.31 -25.74
CA LEU A 74 -3.26 -6.33 -26.44
C LEU A 74 -3.76 -7.76 -26.68
N SER A 75 -2.86 -8.73 -26.61
CA SER A 75 -3.16 -10.16 -26.72
C SER A 75 -2.54 -10.89 -25.53
N GLY A 76 -3.29 -11.77 -24.92
CA GLY A 76 -2.85 -12.63 -23.83
C GLY A 76 -3.86 -13.73 -23.61
N SER A 77 -3.43 -14.85 -23.07
CA SER A 77 -4.33 -15.92 -22.69
C SER A 77 -4.71 -15.82 -21.23
N ILE A 78 -5.98 -16.12 -20.93
CA ILE A 78 -6.51 -16.32 -19.59
C ILE A 78 -6.60 -17.79 -19.22
N LYS A 79 -6.18 -18.70 -20.13
CA LYS A 79 -6.19 -20.13 -19.91
C LYS A 79 -4.95 -20.58 -19.16
N PRO A 80 -5.07 -21.54 -18.23
CA PRO A 80 -3.91 -22.14 -17.60
C PRO A 80 -2.94 -22.71 -18.65
N GLY A 81 -1.64 -22.40 -18.52
CA GLY A 81 -0.60 -22.91 -19.40
C GLY A 81 -0.33 -22.10 -20.67
N ASP A 82 -1.20 -21.17 -21.08
CA ASP A 82 -1.05 -20.40 -22.32
C ASP A 82 -0.16 -19.13 -22.20
N GLY A 83 0.55 -18.99 -21.11
CA GLY A 83 1.42 -17.86 -20.84
C GLY A 83 0.78 -16.78 -19.99
N GLN A 84 1.65 -16.00 -19.38
CA GLN A 84 1.29 -14.96 -18.41
C GLN A 84 1.03 -13.64 -19.12
N ALA A 85 -0.16 -13.03 -18.92
CA ALA A 85 -0.43 -11.68 -19.37
C ALA A 85 -0.18 -10.68 -18.24
N ASN A 86 0.23 -9.46 -18.60
CA ASN A 86 0.53 -8.40 -17.63
C ASN A 86 -0.74 -7.74 -17.04
N TRP A 87 -1.92 -8.28 -17.33
CA TRP A 87 -3.22 -7.79 -16.84
C TRP A 87 -3.45 -7.99 -15.35
N ALA A 88 -2.63 -8.86 -14.70
CA ALA A 88 -2.62 -9.02 -13.24
C ALA A 88 -2.17 -7.76 -12.47
N PHE A 89 -1.40 -6.90 -13.12
CA PHE A 89 -0.74 -5.74 -12.52
C PHE A 89 -1.58 -4.47 -12.67
N PHE A 90 -1.87 -3.81 -11.56
CA PHE A 90 -2.70 -2.60 -11.53
C PHE A 90 -1.95 -1.37 -12.07
N PRO A 91 -2.66 -0.41 -12.73
CA PRO A 91 -2.03 0.58 -13.59
C PRO A 91 -1.31 1.73 -12.86
N LEU A 92 -1.69 2.08 -11.64
CA LEU A 92 -1.21 3.32 -11.03
C LEU A 92 0.31 3.35 -10.83
N PHE A 93 0.90 2.23 -10.39
CA PHE A 93 2.34 2.17 -10.16
C PHE A 93 3.16 2.26 -11.48
N PRO A 94 2.92 1.46 -12.52
CA PRO A 94 3.64 1.59 -13.77
C PRO A 94 3.38 2.94 -14.48
N VAL A 95 2.17 3.51 -14.39
CA VAL A 95 1.89 4.86 -14.89
C VAL A 95 2.72 5.90 -14.16
N SER A 96 2.85 5.79 -12.84
CA SER A 96 3.68 6.70 -12.06
C SER A 96 5.17 6.60 -12.43
N ILE A 97 5.69 5.40 -12.72
CA ILE A 97 7.06 5.21 -13.24
C ILE A 97 7.22 5.90 -14.60
N ARG A 98 6.26 5.72 -15.50
CA ARG A 98 6.28 6.37 -16.83
C ARG A 98 6.30 7.89 -16.71
N LEU A 99 5.43 8.47 -15.89
CA LEU A 99 5.37 9.91 -15.66
C LEU A 99 6.66 10.44 -15.04
N PHE A 100 7.21 9.74 -14.06
CA PHE A 100 8.48 10.12 -13.42
C PHE A 100 9.63 10.09 -14.43
N LYS A 101 9.70 9.07 -15.28
CA LYS A 101 10.69 8.98 -16.37
C LYS A 101 10.55 10.14 -17.39
N TYR A 102 9.34 10.58 -17.69
CA TYR A 102 9.16 11.73 -18.58
C TYR A 102 9.65 13.04 -17.98
N ILE A 103 9.48 13.22 -16.67
CA ILE A 103 10.01 14.38 -15.95
C ILE A 103 11.54 14.31 -15.88
N PHE A 104 12.09 13.14 -15.57
CA PHE A 104 13.53 12.87 -15.47
C PHE A 104 14.00 12.05 -16.69
N PHE A 105 13.97 12.69 -17.85
CA PHE A 105 14.19 12.06 -19.17
C PHE A 105 15.53 11.33 -19.33
N PHE A 106 16.54 11.69 -18.52
CA PHE A 106 17.87 11.07 -18.51
C PHE A 106 17.91 9.70 -17.82
N LEU A 107 16.86 9.34 -17.05
CA LEU A 107 16.74 8.02 -16.44
C LEU A 107 16.16 7.00 -17.43
N ASN A 108 16.55 5.73 -17.31
CA ASN A 108 15.77 4.65 -17.91
C ASN A 108 14.60 4.25 -16.99
N TYR A 109 13.68 3.40 -17.49
CA TYR A 109 12.47 3.00 -16.73
C TYR A 109 12.80 2.25 -15.43
N ALA A 110 13.84 1.42 -15.42
CA ALA A 110 14.29 0.71 -14.23
C ALA A 110 14.83 1.68 -13.16
N GLN A 111 15.69 2.61 -13.56
CA GLN A 111 16.19 3.66 -12.69
C GLN A 111 15.05 4.54 -12.15
N ALA A 112 14.13 4.95 -13.02
CA ALA A 112 12.95 5.71 -12.62
C ALA A 112 12.11 4.95 -11.58
N GLY A 113 11.91 3.65 -11.77
CA GLY A 113 11.21 2.79 -10.82
C GLY A 113 11.91 2.72 -9.46
N ILE A 114 13.25 2.55 -9.43
CA ILE A 114 14.04 2.52 -8.21
C ILE A 114 13.94 3.84 -7.44
N PHE A 115 14.17 4.99 -8.11
CA PHE A 115 14.11 6.30 -7.47
C PHE A 115 12.70 6.61 -6.97
N LEU A 116 11.67 6.30 -7.74
CA LEU A 116 10.29 6.54 -7.37
C LEU A 116 9.87 5.68 -6.17
N SER A 117 10.28 4.42 -6.13
CA SER A 117 10.06 3.54 -4.98
C SER A 117 10.72 4.09 -3.71
N LEU A 118 11.94 4.63 -3.80
CA LEU A 118 12.61 5.30 -2.67
C LEU A 118 11.80 6.50 -2.16
N ILE A 119 11.28 7.32 -3.08
CA ILE A 119 10.45 8.48 -2.72
C ILE A 119 9.17 8.03 -2.00
N TYR A 120 8.49 6.99 -2.49
CA TYR A 120 7.29 6.47 -1.86
C TYR A 120 7.56 5.93 -0.46
N VAL A 121 8.61 5.14 -0.29
CA VAL A 121 9.00 4.61 1.04
C VAL A 121 9.38 5.76 1.99
N TYR A 122 10.09 6.77 1.51
CA TYR A 122 10.42 7.95 2.30
C TYR A 122 9.16 8.70 2.80
N ILE A 123 8.21 8.97 1.90
CA ILE A 123 6.94 9.63 2.25
C ILE A 123 6.14 8.75 3.22
N MET A 124 6.08 7.43 2.98
CA MET A 124 5.44 6.47 3.89
C MET A 124 5.99 6.58 5.31
N GLY A 125 7.31 6.61 5.48
CA GLY A 125 7.94 6.72 6.79
C GLY A 125 7.60 8.02 7.51
N ILE A 126 7.54 9.14 6.81
CA ILE A 126 7.11 10.43 7.39
C ILE A 126 5.68 10.35 7.91
N PHE A 127 4.75 9.81 7.11
CA PHE A 127 3.35 9.69 7.51
C PHE A 127 3.16 8.65 8.61
N LEU A 128 3.94 7.57 8.63
CA LEU A 128 3.93 6.58 9.70
C LEU A 128 4.35 7.21 11.05
N VAL A 129 5.46 7.97 11.09
CA VAL A 129 5.87 8.71 12.30
C VAL A 129 4.77 9.67 12.74
N LYS A 130 4.21 10.44 11.81
CA LYS A 130 3.13 11.38 12.12
C LYS A 130 1.88 10.68 12.67
N THR A 131 1.51 9.54 12.10
CA THR A 131 0.35 8.75 12.57
C THR A 131 0.57 8.25 13.99
N VAL A 132 1.74 7.66 14.28
CA VAL A 132 2.05 7.17 15.63
C VAL A 132 2.04 8.32 16.66
N ARG A 133 2.52 9.50 16.27
CA ARG A 133 2.52 10.70 17.14
C ARG A 133 1.14 11.24 17.48
N LEU A 134 0.10 10.92 16.70
CA LEU A 134 -1.28 11.25 17.06
C LEU A 134 -1.75 10.49 18.32
N TYR A 135 -1.12 9.34 18.60
CA TYR A 135 -1.43 8.51 19.77
C TYR A 135 -0.42 8.69 20.91
N LYS A 136 0.87 8.76 20.58
CA LYS A 136 1.96 8.92 21.54
C LYS A 136 3.06 9.81 20.94
N PRO A 137 3.30 11.00 21.54
CA PRO A 137 4.25 11.99 21.01
C PRO A 137 5.73 11.67 21.30
N ASP A 138 6.10 10.40 21.41
CA ASP A 138 7.42 9.93 21.74
C ASP A 138 8.20 9.38 20.52
N ARG A 139 9.31 8.68 20.78
CA ARG A 139 10.18 8.10 19.75
C ARG A 139 9.63 6.84 19.08
N LEU A 140 8.47 6.31 19.54
CA LEU A 140 7.88 5.07 19.01
C LEU A 140 7.60 5.15 17.50
N GLY A 141 7.31 6.34 16.98
CA GLY A 141 7.12 6.54 15.54
C GLY A 141 8.33 6.14 14.72
N TYR A 142 9.54 6.48 15.15
CA TYR A 142 10.77 6.08 14.46
C TYR A 142 11.05 4.58 14.60
N PHE A 143 10.76 4.00 15.76
CA PHE A 143 10.86 2.55 15.95
C PHE A 143 9.92 1.79 15.01
N ALA A 144 8.68 2.27 14.84
CA ALA A 144 7.74 1.70 13.87
C ALA A 144 8.30 1.76 12.43
N VAL A 145 8.95 2.86 12.04
CA VAL A 145 9.62 2.96 10.73
C VAL A 145 10.75 1.94 10.59
N VAL A 146 11.59 1.78 11.62
CA VAL A 146 12.67 0.77 11.62
C VAL A 146 12.09 -0.63 11.43
N LEU A 147 11.03 -0.99 12.18
CA LEU A 147 10.39 -2.31 12.06
C LEU A 147 9.84 -2.55 10.65
N VAL A 148 9.24 -1.55 10.02
CA VAL A 148 8.70 -1.68 8.66
C VAL A 148 9.82 -1.77 7.63
N TYR A 149 10.89 -0.98 7.77
CA TYR A 149 11.97 -0.91 6.78
C TYR A 149 12.97 -2.06 6.88
N MET A 150 13.07 -2.70 8.04
CA MET A 150 14.05 -3.78 8.30
C MET A 150 13.37 -5.09 8.76
N GLY A 151 12.04 -5.16 8.70
CA GLY A 151 11.29 -6.37 9.03
C GLY A 151 11.41 -7.47 7.97
N PRO A 152 10.91 -8.68 8.22
CA PRO A 152 11.07 -9.85 7.35
C PRO A 152 10.59 -9.66 5.92
N TYR A 153 9.56 -8.84 5.72
CA TYR A 153 8.98 -8.55 4.40
C TYR A 153 9.46 -7.22 3.79
N SER A 154 10.45 -6.57 4.40
CA SER A 154 10.93 -5.26 3.96
C SER A 154 11.53 -5.28 2.55
N PHE A 155 11.93 -6.45 2.03
CA PHE A 155 12.48 -6.54 0.68
C PHE A 155 11.50 -6.00 -0.40
N TYR A 156 10.19 -6.16 -0.20
CA TYR A 156 9.18 -5.56 -1.09
C TYR A 156 9.25 -4.01 -1.15
N LEU A 157 9.73 -3.39 -0.08
CA LEU A 157 9.96 -1.94 -0.02
C LEU A 157 11.32 -1.53 -0.61
N HIS A 158 12.21 -2.49 -0.85
CA HIS A 158 13.51 -2.26 -1.46
C HIS A 158 13.51 -2.47 -2.98
N CYS A 159 12.57 -3.22 -3.51
CA CYS A 159 12.41 -3.52 -4.93
C CYS A 159 11.45 -2.56 -5.65
N VAL A 160 11.44 -2.62 -6.99
CA VAL A 160 10.49 -1.87 -7.82
C VAL A 160 9.14 -2.60 -7.81
N TYR A 161 8.41 -2.44 -6.70
CA TYR A 161 7.13 -3.10 -6.46
C TYR A 161 6.03 -2.10 -6.14
N SER A 162 4.80 -2.44 -6.50
CA SER A 162 3.61 -1.62 -6.21
C SER A 162 3.35 -1.44 -4.71
N GLU A 163 3.91 -2.31 -3.87
CA GLU A 163 3.86 -2.22 -2.41
C GLU A 163 4.38 -0.89 -1.87
N THR A 164 5.39 -0.33 -2.50
CA THR A 164 5.98 0.96 -2.07
C THR A 164 4.96 2.09 -2.17
N LEU A 165 4.27 2.21 -3.30
CA LEU A 165 3.19 3.18 -3.51
C LEU A 165 1.98 2.86 -2.64
N PHE A 166 1.58 1.60 -2.58
CA PHE A 166 0.43 1.14 -1.82
C PHE A 166 0.57 1.45 -0.33
N MET A 167 1.70 1.11 0.27
CA MET A 167 1.97 1.38 1.69
C MET A 167 2.10 2.87 1.99
N MET A 168 2.64 3.66 1.06
CA MET A 168 2.62 5.12 1.18
C MET A 168 1.19 5.65 1.25
N LEU A 169 0.32 5.20 0.35
CA LEU A 169 -1.08 5.63 0.31
C LEU A 169 -1.85 5.20 1.56
N ILE A 170 -1.60 4.01 2.10
CA ILE A 170 -2.14 3.56 3.38
C ILE A 170 -1.68 4.47 4.52
N ALA A 171 -0.40 4.83 4.59
CA ALA A 171 0.12 5.71 5.63
C ALA A 171 -0.51 7.11 5.57
N VAL A 172 -0.67 7.66 4.36
CA VAL A 172 -1.39 8.93 4.12
C VAL A 172 -2.85 8.80 4.56
N PHE A 173 -3.54 7.73 4.15
CA PHE A 173 -4.93 7.46 4.49
C PHE A 173 -5.15 7.49 6.00
N PHE A 174 -4.40 6.68 6.77
CA PHE A 174 -4.60 6.60 8.22
C PHE A 174 -4.20 7.87 8.95
N TYR A 175 -3.18 8.58 8.50
CA TYR A 175 -2.81 9.87 9.09
C TYR A 175 -3.97 10.86 8.99
N TYR A 176 -4.52 11.09 7.81
CA TYR A 176 -5.61 12.05 7.64
C TYR A 176 -6.92 11.57 8.24
N LEU A 177 -7.18 10.28 8.22
CA LEU A 177 -8.35 9.70 8.87
C LEU A 177 -8.39 9.98 10.37
N LYS A 178 -7.22 10.03 11.02
CA LYS A 178 -7.11 10.19 12.48
C LYS A 178 -6.78 11.61 12.93
N LYS A 179 -6.24 12.45 12.07
CA LYS A 179 -5.66 13.76 12.42
C LYS A 179 -6.62 14.68 13.16
N GLU A 180 -7.84 14.83 12.69
CA GLU A 180 -8.83 15.73 13.27
C GLU A 180 -10.23 15.08 13.21
N LYS A 181 -10.93 15.08 14.33
CA LYS A 181 -12.27 14.49 14.44
C LYS A 181 -13.26 15.26 13.56
N GLY A 182 -14.00 14.55 12.70
CA GLY A 182 -15.09 15.12 11.89
C GLY A 182 -14.66 16.12 10.81
N ASN A 183 -13.35 16.26 10.55
CA ASN A 183 -12.87 17.19 9.52
C ASN A 183 -13.13 16.64 8.12
N ILE A 184 -14.00 17.33 7.38
CA ILE A 184 -14.44 16.91 6.05
C ILE A 184 -13.30 16.88 5.01
N ASN A 185 -12.32 17.78 5.11
CA ASN A 185 -11.17 17.81 4.20
C ASN A 185 -10.26 16.59 4.44
N ASN A 186 -10.12 16.16 5.69
CA ASN A 186 -9.35 14.96 6.02
C ASN A 186 -10.03 13.70 5.47
N TYR A 187 -11.37 13.62 5.48
CA TYR A 187 -12.09 12.52 4.84
C TYR A 187 -11.88 12.50 3.33
N TRP A 188 -11.85 13.66 2.66
CA TRP A 188 -11.56 13.74 1.23
C TRP A 188 -10.16 13.25 0.90
N ILE A 189 -9.15 13.66 1.69
CA ILE A 189 -7.77 13.21 1.47
C ILE A 189 -7.66 11.70 1.71
N SER A 190 -8.32 11.18 2.75
CA SER A 190 -8.35 9.74 3.02
C SER A 190 -9.07 8.98 1.90
N ALA A 191 -10.24 9.45 1.45
CA ALA A 191 -10.97 8.83 0.35
C ALA A 191 -10.16 8.82 -0.96
N ALA A 192 -9.48 9.92 -1.28
CA ALA A 192 -8.60 9.99 -2.45
C ALA A 192 -7.40 9.03 -2.32
N ALA A 193 -6.78 8.94 -1.14
CA ALA A 193 -5.71 7.99 -0.89
C ALA A 193 -6.20 6.53 -1.02
N ALA A 194 -7.41 6.22 -0.54
CA ALA A 194 -8.02 4.89 -0.70
C ALA A 194 -8.33 4.57 -2.16
N MET A 195 -8.86 5.53 -2.93
CA MET A 195 -9.07 5.40 -4.37
C MET A 195 -7.77 5.07 -5.10
N LEU A 196 -6.71 5.84 -4.85
CA LEU A 196 -5.40 5.59 -5.45
C LEU A 196 -4.82 4.24 -5.00
N ALA A 197 -5.02 3.86 -3.73
CA ALA A 197 -4.61 2.55 -3.23
C ALA A 197 -5.36 1.42 -3.94
N SER A 198 -6.67 1.55 -4.19
CA SER A 198 -7.46 0.57 -4.96
C SER A 198 -7.09 0.55 -6.46
N CYS A 199 -6.53 1.64 -6.99
CA CYS A 199 -5.93 1.71 -8.33
C CYS A 199 -4.51 1.11 -8.40
N THR A 200 -3.91 0.83 -7.23
CA THR A 200 -2.60 0.19 -7.11
C THR A 200 -2.71 -1.31 -6.85
N ARG A 201 -3.65 -1.72 -6.01
CA ARG A 201 -3.91 -3.12 -5.62
C ARG A 201 -5.37 -3.30 -5.22
N ILE A 202 -5.95 -4.45 -5.56
CA ILE A 202 -7.36 -4.76 -5.26
C ILE A 202 -7.71 -4.61 -3.77
N VAL A 203 -6.78 -4.98 -2.88
CA VAL A 203 -7.00 -4.87 -1.41
C VAL A 203 -7.17 -3.44 -0.92
N GLY A 204 -6.84 -2.43 -1.72
CA GLY A 204 -7.10 -1.02 -1.42
C GLY A 204 -8.58 -0.69 -1.23
N VAL A 205 -9.48 -1.48 -1.83
CA VAL A 205 -10.94 -1.34 -1.63
C VAL A 205 -11.34 -1.49 -0.17
N ILE A 206 -10.62 -2.30 0.61
CA ILE A 206 -10.91 -2.56 2.03
C ILE A 206 -10.81 -1.26 2.87
N LEU A 207 -10.09 -0.25 2.41
CA LEU A 207 -9.95 1.03 3.13
C LEU A 207 -11.27 1.80 3.27
N VAL A 208 -12.31 1.42 2.54
CA VAL A 208 -13.66 1.97 2.76
C VAL A 208 -14.18 1.67 4.18
N PHE A 209 -13.86 0.49 4.73
CA PHE A 209 -14.35 0.10 6.05
C PHE A 209 -13.83 1.00 7.19
N PRO A 210 -12.51 1.23 7.35
CA PRO A 210 -12.04 2.14 8.38
C PRO A 210 -12.53 3.58 8.18
N LEU A 211 -12.76 4.05 6.93
CA LEU A 211 -13.36 5.35 6.67
C LEU A 211 -14.79 5.42 7.24
N VAL A 212 -15.63 4.44 6.92
CA VAL A 212 -17.02 4.36 7.39
C VAL A 212 -17.08 4.25 8.92
N VAL A 213 -16.24 3.39 9.51
CA VAL A 213 -16.15 3.24 10.97
C VAL A 213 -15.74 4.55 11.63
N ARG A 214 -14.81 5.29 11.05
CA ARG A 214 -14.38 6.59 11.57
C ARG A 214 -15.50 7.61 11.49
N MET A 215 -16.21 7.71 10.36
CA MET A 215 -17.36 8.59 10.19
C MET A 215 -18.47 8.28 11.21
N TYR A 216 -18.71 6.99 11.47
CA TYR A 216 -19.66 6.56 12.50
C TYR A 216 -19.24 7.04 13.88
N ARG A 217 -17.99 6.80 14.29
CA ARG A 217 -17.46 7.19 15.60
C ARG A 217 -17.41 8.70 15.82
N ASP A 218 -17.19 9.45 14.78
CA ASP A 218 -17.18 10.91 14.85
C ASP A 218 -18.59 11.50 15.00
N SER A 219 -19.61 10.78 14.50
CA SER A 219 -21.03 11.19 14.59
C SER A 219 -21.72 10.67 15.87
N TYR A 220 -21.36 9.48 16.33
CA TYR A 220 -22.05 8.79 17.41
C TYR A 220 -21.06 8.28 18.46
N SER A 221 -21.18 8.78 19.69
CA SER A 221 -20.36 8.34 20.83
C SER A 221 -20.89 7.07 21.49
N GLY A 222 -20.03 6.33 22.19
CA GLY A 222 -20.34 5.15 22.99
C GLY A 222 -20.55 3.88 22.16
N ARG A 223 -21.15 2.84 22.78
CA ARG A 223 -21.31 1.52 22.16
C ARG A 223 -22.16 1.56 20.89
N ILE A 224 -21.76 0.75 19.93
CA ILE A 224 -22.53 0.51 18.69
C ILE A 224 -23.86 -0.15 19.07
N SER A 225 -24.97 0.41 18.55
CA SER A 225 -26.29 -0.19 18.67
C SER A 225 -26.99 -0.17 17.32
N ILE A 226 -27.92 -1.10 17.10
CA ILE A 226 -28.70 -1.20 15.88
C ILE A 226 -29.42 0.12 15.56
N LYS A 227 -29.99 0.76 16.59
CA LYS A 227 -30.69 2.06 16.43
C LYS A 227 -29.73 3.16 15.96
N LYS A 228 -28.55 3.29 16.57
CA LYS A 228 -27.53 4.28 16.16
C LYS A 228 -26.98 3.98 14.76
N PHE A 229 -26.81 2.71 14.43
CA PHE A 229 -26.37 2.30 13.10
C PHE A 229 -27.41 2.66 12.04
N GLY A 230 -28.70 2.41 12.29
CA GLY A 230 -29.78 2.81 11.37
C GLY A 230 -29.84 4.34 11.16
N LEU A 231 -29.66 5.14 12.22
CA LEU A 231 -29.58 6.60 12.12
C LEU A 231 -28.37 7.03 11.29
N PHE A 232 -27.21 6.40 11.51
CA PHE A 232 -25.99 6.69 10.75
C PHE A 232 -26.15 6.40 9.25
N VAL A 233 -26.76 5.25 8.90
CA VAL A 233 -27.05 4.92 7.50
C VAL A 233 -27.95 5.99 6.88
N ARG A 234 -29.02 6.41 7.57
CA ARG A 234 -29.88 7.49 7.12
C ARG A 234 -29.08 8.80 6.94
N ASP A 235 -28.23 9.16 7.88
CA ASP A 235 -27.43 10.39 7.81
C ASP A 235 -26.44 10.37 6.64
N ILE A 236 -25.84 9.20 6.34
CA ILE A 236 -24.99 9.03 5.13
C ILE A 236 -25.82 9.25 3.87
N LEU A 237 -26.99 8.59 3.76
CA LEU A 237 -27.86 8.69 2.59
C LEU A 237 -28.40 10.11 2.38
N CYS A 238 -28.65 10.85 3.46
CA CYS A 238 -29.08 12.25 3.42
C CYS A 238 -27.93 13.26 3.26
N THR A 239 -26.65 12.80 3.29
CA THR A 239 -25.47 13.67 3.16
C THR A 239 -24.67 13.31 1.90
N PRO A 240 -24.97 13.91 0.73
CA PRO A 240 -24.35 13.54 -0.55
C PRO A 240 -22.81 13.54 -0.50
N VAL A 241 -22.23 14.47 0.26
CA VAL A 241 -20.78 14.59 0.40
C VAL A 241 -20.15 13.35 1.06
N ARG A 242 -20.75 12.84 2.16
CA ARG A 242 -20.28 11.63 2.84
C ARG A 242 -20.45 10.39 1.97
N LEU A 243 -21.57 10.31 1.30
CA LEU A 243 -21.88 9.24 0.37
C LEU A 243 -20.81 9.20 -0.75
N LEU A 244 -20.50 10.35 -1.35
CA LEU A 244 -19.47 10.45 -2.39
C LEU A 244 -18.09 10.08 -1.88
N GLN A 245 -17.71 10.49 -0.66
CA GLN A 245 -16.43 10.09 -0.03
C GLN A 245 -16.30 8.58 0.13
N ILE A 246 -17.40 7.89 0.46
CA ILE A 246 -17.44 6.42 0.58
C ILE A 246 -17.31 5.76 -0.79
N PHE A 247 -18.07 6.22 -1.80
CA PHE A 247 -18.04 5.62 -3.13
C PHE A 247 -16.76 5.86 -3.90
N ILE A 248 -16.02 6.93 -3.63
CA ILE A 248 -14.75 7.22 -4.30
C ILE A 248 -13.64 6.24 -3.86
N CYS A 249 -13.70 5.68 -2.65
CA CYS A 249 -12.68 4.75 -2.16
C CYS A 249 -12.47 3.53 -3.09
N PRO A 250 -13.53 2.78 -3.50
CA PRO A 250 -13.38 1.66 -4.42
C PRO A 250 -13.28 2.08 -5.90
N ALA A 251 -13.39 3.36 -6.23
CA ALA A 251 -13.43 3.81 -7.62
C ALA A 251 -12.18 3.41 -8.42
N GLY A 252 -11.02 3.25 -7.76
CA GLY A 252 -9.77 2.84 -8.41
C GLY A 252 -9.84 1.44 -9.05
N ILE A 253 -10.60 0.49 -8.47
CA ILE A 253 -10.78 -0.81 -9.11
C ILE A 253 -11.65 -0.70 -10.36
N PHE A 254 -12.67 0.15 -10.36
CA PHE A 254 -13.50 0.37 -11.54
C PHE A 254 -12.71 1.02 -12.68
N VAL A 255 -11.79 1.94 -12.36
CA VAL A 255 -10.84 2.51 -13.35
C VAL A 255 -9.99 1.39 -13.97
N ASN A 256 -9.45 0.47 -13.16
CA ASN A 256 -8.69 -0.67 -13.66
C ASN A 256 -9.56 -1.61 -14.51
N MET A 257 -10.78 -1.93 -14.07
CA MET A 257 -11.72 -2.78 -14.82
C MET A 257 -12.09 -2.17 -16.16
N LEU A 258 -12.35 -0.87 -16.22
CA LEU A 258 -12.66 -0.16 -17.46
C LEU A 258 -11.45 -0.18 -18.41
N HIS A 259 -10.25 0.07 -17.87
CA HIS A 259 -9.01 0.01 -18.65
C HIS A 259 -8.78 -1.40 -19.24
N LEU A 260 -8.93 -2.44 -18.44
CA LEU A 260 -8.77 -3.83 -18.90
C LEU A 260 -9.84 -4.23 -19.92
N TYR A 261 -11.09 -3.77 -19.74
CA TYR A 261 -12.12 -3.98 -20.75
C TYR A 261 -11.72 -3.41 -22.13
N TRP A 262 -11.13 -2.22 -22.16
CA TRP A 262 -10.65 -1.63 -23.42
C TRP A 262 -9.45 -2.35 -24.01
N VAL A 263 -8.57 -2.92 -23.17
CA VAL A 263 -7.34 -3.59 -23.63
C VAL A 263 -7.58 -5.04 -24.05
N SER A 264 -8.38 -5.78 -23.27
CA SER A 264 -8.55 -7.24 -23.43
C SER A 264 -9.97 -7.68 -23.74
N GLY A 265 -10.94 -6.76 -23.71
CA GLY A 265 -12.37 -7.11 -23.82
C GLY A 265 -12.98 -7.70 -22.54
N ASP A 266 -12.18 -7.85 -21.47
CA ASP A 266 -12.59 -8.46 -20.23
C ASP A 266 -12.28 -7.56 -19.01
N ALA A 267 -13.31 -7.01 -18.38
CA ALA A 267 -13.16 -6.16 -17.20
C ALA A 267 -12.57 -6.91 -15.98
N TRP A 268 -12.69 -8.23 -15.94
CA TRP A 268 -12.17 -9.09 -14.88
C TRP A 268 -10.85 -9.76 -15.24
N ALA A 269 -10.21 -9.36 -16.33
CA ALA A 269 -8.97 -9.95 -16.82
C ALA A 269 -7.89 -10.06 -15.72
N PHE A 270 -7.79 -9.08 -14.81
CA PHE A 270 -6.86 -9.11 -13.68
C PHE A 270 -7.07 -10.31 -12.74
N ARG A 271 -8.30 -10.84 -12.66
CA ARG A 271 -8.64 -12.04 -11.90
C ARG A 271 -8.45 -13.30 -12.73
N HIS A 272 -8.95 -13.30 -13.96
CA HIS A 272 -8.91 -14.48 -14.84
C HIS A 272 -7.47 -14.87 -15.19
N VAL A 273 -6.59 -13.89 -15.42
CA VAL A 273 -5.18 -14.16 -15.72
C VAL A 273 -4.42 -14.81 -14.55
N GLN A 274 -4.94 -14.72 -13.31
CA GLN A 274 -4.33 -15.41 -12.16
C GLN A 274 -4.31 -16.93 -12.33
N ALA A 275 -5.19 -17.51 -13.13
CA ALA A 275 -5.18 -18.92 -13.47
C ALA A 275 -3.89 -19.36 -14.18
N ALA A 276 -3.26 -18.45 -14.96
CA ALA A 276 -1.98 -18.71 -15.62
C ALA A 276 -0.77 -18.69 -14.67
N TRP A 277 -0.95 -18.15 -13.45
CA TRP A 277 0.08 -18.06 -12.40
C TRP A 277 -0.05 -19.17 -11.34
N ARG A 278 -1.18 -19.87 -11.33
CA ARG A 278 -1.51 -20.88 -10.31
C ARG A 278 -1.98 -22.15 -11.01
N GLU A 279 -1.26 -23.23 -10.81
CA GLU A 279 -1.58 -24.53 -11.40
C GLU A 279 -2.98 -25.07 -11.01
N ASP A 280 -3.49 -24.68 -9.84
CA ASP A 280 -4.73 -25.24 -9.24
C ASP A 280 -5.95 -24.31 -9.33
N GLY A 281 -5.92 -23.27 -10.17
CA GLY A 281 -7.04 -22.32 -10.26
C GLY A 281 -7.12 -21.36 -9.05
N ALA A 282 -7.98 -20.34 -9.15
CA ALA A 282 -8.19 -19.36 -8.08
C ALA A 282 -8.79 -20.06 -6.85
N GLY A 283 -7.93 -20.37 -5.87
CA GLY A 283 -8.26 -21.19 -4.72
C GLY A 283 -9.47 -20.69 -3.92
N TYR A 284 -10.36 -21.60 -3.63
CA TYR A 284 -11.38 -21.47 -2.61
C TYR A 284 -10.74 -21.14 -1.26
N ILE A 285 -11.48 -20.47 -0.37
CA ILE A 285 -11.08 -20.22 1.04
C ILE A 285 -10.57 -21.50 1.71
N GLY A 286 -11.15 -22.66 1.36
CA GLY A 286 -10.68 -23.98 1.81
C GLY A 286 -9.23 -24.29 1.42
N ASN A 287 -8.81 -23.95 0.20
CA ASN A 287 -7.43 -24.12 -0.24
C ASN A 287 -6.49 -23.17 0.50
N MET A 288 -6.92 -21.94 0.79
CA MET A 288 -6.13 -21.02 1.62
C MET A 288 -5.90 -21.56 3.03
N ILE A 289 -6.91 -22.17 3.65
CA ILE A 289 -6.80 -22.82 4.96
C ILE A 289 -5.89 -24.04 4.86
N TRP A 290 -6.07 -24.87 3.84
CA TRP A 290 -5.24 -26.05 3.59
C TRP A 290 -3.78 -25.66 3.34
N ASP A 291 -3.53 -24.66 2.50
CA ASP A 291 -2.19 -24.12 2.23
C ASP A 291 -1.53 -23.52 3.49
N PHE A 292 -2.33 -22.90 4.36
CA PHE A 292 -1.84 -22.44 5.65
C PHE A 292 -1.31 -23.57 6.51
N PHE A 293 -2.05 -24.67 6.62
CA PHE A 293 -1.61 -25.86 7.38
C PHE A 293 -0.46 -26.60 6.68
N ASN A 294 -0.49 -26.73 5.36
CA ASN A 294 0.62 -27.33 4.60
C ASN A 294 1.93 -26.51 4.73
N ASN A 295 1.86 -25.21 4.81
CA ASN A 295 3.05 -24.37 5.03
C ASN A 295 3.71 -24.62 6.40
N ILE A 296 2.96 -25.09 7.41
CA ILE A 296 3.53 -25.54 8.68
C ILE A 296 4.40 -26.78 8.47
N TYR A 297 3.95 -27.73 7.65
CA TYR A 297 4.67 -28.98 7.37
C TYR A 297 5.80 -28.81 6.34
N ALA A 298 5.69 -27.81 5.45
CA ALA A 298 6.67 -27.54 4.38
C ALA A 298 7.82 -26.61 4.80
N GLU A 299 8.18 -26.58 6.08
CA GLU A 299 9.24 -25.74 6.65
C GLU A 299 8.99 -24.22 6.49
N ARG A 300 7.78 -23.81 6.11
CA ARG A 300 7.36 -22.40 6.03
C ARG A 300 6.62 -21.93 7.28
N TYR A 301 6.98 -22.51 8.44
CA TYR A 301 6.35 -22.22 9.75
C TYR A 301 6.41 -20.76 10.18
N TRP A 302 7.30 -19.96 9.61
CA TRP A 302 7.37 -18.52 9.89
C TRP A 302 6.11 -17.75 9.41
N ILE A 303 5.40 -18.21 8.37
CA ILE A 303 4.15 -17.57 7.91
C ILE A 303 3.04 -17.71 8.95
N PRO A 304 2.69 -18.92 9.43
CA PRO A 304 1.76 -19.11 10.54
C PRO A 304 2.20 -18.35 11.81
N LEU A 305 3.49 -18.33 12.11
CA LEU A 305 4.02 -17.62 13.27
C LEU A 305 3.69 -16.11 13.22
N VAL A 306 3.91 -15.46 12.08
CA VAL A 306 3.59 -14.04 11.89
C VAL A 306 2.09 -13.79 12.06
N VAL A 307 1.24 -14.67 11.52
CA VAL A 307 -0.23 -14.57 11.67
C VAL A 307 -0.64 -14.73 13.13
N ILE A 308 -0.10 -15.72 13.83
CA ILE A 308 -0.36 -15.94 15.26
C ILE A 308 0.09 -14.73 16.08
N MET A 309 1.29 -14.20 15.82
CA MET A 309 1.77 -12.98 16.48
C MET A 309 0.84 -11.78 16.24
N ALA A 310 0.36 -11.59 15.01
CA ALA A 310 -0.58 -10.53 14.68
C ALA A 310 -1.90 -10.68 15.44
N ILE A 311 -2.42 -11.91 15.53
CA ILE A 311 -3.64 -12.22 16.31
C ILE A 311 -3.42 -11.94 17.79
N VAL A 312 -2.28 -12.37 18.37
CA VAL A 312 -1.95 -12.13 19.78
C VAL A 312 -1.86 -10.64 20.09
N VAL A 313 -1.17 -9.88 19.23
CA VAL A 313 -1.07 -8.42 19.35
C VAL A 313 -2.46 -7.80 19.27
N TYR A 314 -3.28 -8.21 18.32
CA TYR A 314 -4.65 -7.72 18.17
C TYR A 314 -5.52 -8.00 19.41
N ILE A 315 -5.47 -9.23 19.94
CA ILE A 315 -6.18 -9.60 21.19
C ILE A 315 -5.66 -8.76 22.37
N TYR A 316 -4.35 -8.54 22.46
CA TYR A 316 -3.76 -7.70 23.49
C TYR A 316 -4.28 -6.24 23.38
N MET A 317 -4.34 -5.69 22.18
CA MET A 317 -4.88 -4.35 21.94
C MET A 317 -6.36 -4.27 22.34
N LEU A 318 -7.16 -5.27 21.98
CA LEU A 318 -8.57 -5.35 22.40
C LEU A 318 -8.71 -5.35 23.93
N LYS A 319 -7.90 -6.15 24.65
CA LYS A 319 -7.93 -6.22 26.12
C LYS A 319 -7.50 -4.91 26.79
N LYS A 320 -6.62 -4.13 26.15
CA LYS A 320 -6.14 -2.85 26.69
C LYS A 320 -7.03 -1.65 26.30
N GLY A 321 -8.14 -1.89 25.60
CA GLY A 321 -9.07 -0.82 25.21
C GLY A 321 -8.60 0.05 24.04
N TYR A 322 -7.52 -0.30 23.34
CA TYR A 322 -7.02 0.45 22.17
C TYR A 322 -7.97 0.43 20.97
N TYR A 323 -9.07 -0.35 21.04
CA TYR A 323 -10.12 -0.34 20.04
C TYR A 323 -11.09 0.84 20.17
N GLU A 324 -11.07 1.54 21.30
CA GLU A 324 -11.93 2.70 21.54
C GLU A 324 -11.33 4.00 20.99
N GLU A 325 -10.06 3.99 20.65
CA GLU A 325 -9.34 5.08 20.01
C GLU A 325 -9.21 4.84 18.48
#